data_6522c4e29acc0485036ee243254cef8a
#
_entry.id   6522c4e29acc0485036ee243254cef8a
#
_cell.length_a   1.000
_cell.length_b   1.000
_cell.length_c   1.000
_cell.angle_alpha   90.00
_cell.angle_beta   90.00
_cell.angle_gamma   90.00
#
_symmetry.space_group_name_H-M   'P 1'
#
loop_
_entity.id
_entity.type
_entity.pdbx_description
1 polymer ?
#
loop_
_entity_poly.entity_id
_entity_poly.type
_entity_poly.pdbx_seq_one_letter_code
_entity_poly.pdbx_strand_id
1 'polypeptide(L)'
;MPELSVEDRERVARLAERVRAPLADRATALAAITHKSWVNEHRGDGAEDNERLEFLGDAVIDLLVSEYLMTRFPLAREGDLSKLRAAVVDEPGLAGIGRALQLGELLRLGRGEELTGGRDKASVVADAMEAVIAAVFLDGGLAAVHRLIDPFLEEAYARAADGSIDRDFKTQLQEQAQARYRASPRYRVVAELGPDHSKTFEIEVELRGEILGRGSGRSKKDAEQGAAKLAVEALAALPVEPLPPPVPSPGPAATPLAPPSVVEPGRPPEPEPIPAAEPVAVPVPKPRKARARKGPAVKAPRKAKAGPARKIAAKRVRD
;
A
#
# COMPACT_ATOMS: atom_id res chain seq x y z
N MET A 1 1.01 35.10 16.07
CA MET A 1 0.28 34.50 14.94
C MET A 1 -0.83 35.43 14.54
N PRO A 2 -1.03 35.79 13.26
CA PRO A 2 -2.17 36.56 12.84
C PRO A 2 -3.47 35.83 13.23
N GLU A 3 -4.46 36.61 13.68
CA GLU A 3 -5.77 36.06 14.06
C GLU A 3 -6.47 35.53 12.80
N LEU A 4 -6.95 34.27 12.84
CA LEU A 4 -7.68 33.70 11.72
C LEU A 4 -8.94 34.49 11.40
N SER A 5 -9.28 34.67 10.15
CA SER A 5 -10.55 35.28 9.72
C SER A 5 -11.75 34.55 10.31
N VAL A 6 -12.90 35.17 10.35
CA VAL A 6 -14.15 34.50 10.80
C VAL A 6 -14.45 33.28 9.92
N GLU A 7 -14.30 33.42 8.62
CA GLU A 7 -14.52 32.37 7.65
C GLU A 7 -13.57 31.16 7.85
N ASP A 8 -12.27 31.43 8.11
CA ASP A 8 -11.29 30.36 8.35
C ASP A 8 -11.55 29.64 9.67
N ARG A 9 -11.99 30.38 10.72
CA ARG A 9 -12.39 29.74 11.99
C ARG A 9 -13.59 28.81 11.83
N GLU A 10 -14.60 29.21 11.05
CA GLU A 10 -15.76 28.36 10.73
C GLU A 10 -15.37 27.15 9.90
N ARG A 11 -14.45 27.32 8.94
CA ARG A 11 -13.91 26.26 8.10
C ARG A 11 -13.20 25.20 8.93
N VAL A 12 -12.32 25.60 9.84
CA VAL A 12 -11.62 24.70 10.78
C VAL A 12 -12.59 24.05 11.76
N ALA A 13 -13.61 24.76 12.23
CA ALA A 13 -14.63 24.17 13.12
C ALA A 13 -15.40 23.04 12.40
N ARG A 14 -15.82 23.27 11.16
CA ARG A 14 -16.45 22.24 10.31
C ARG A 14 -15.50 21.05 10.04
N LEU A 15 -14.21 21.31 9.83
CA LEU A 15 -13.23 20.24 9.70
C LEU A 15 -13.17 19.37 10.96
N ALA A 16 -13.02 20.00 12.14
CA ALA A 16 -12.96 19.31 13.42
C ALA A 16 -14.21 18.43 13.67
N GLU A 17 -15.39 18.92 13.28
CA GLU A 17 -16.64 18.16 13.35
C GLU A 17 -16.62 16.92 12.43
N ARG A 18 -16.20 17.07 11.17
CA ARG A 18 -16.14 15.99 10.17
C ARG A 18 -15.13 14.90 10.55
N VAL A 19 -13.95 15.31 11.06
CA VAL A 19 -12.91 14.34 11.50
C VAL A 19 -13.13 13.83 12.92
N ARG A 20 -14.12 14.38 13.66
CA ARG A 20 -14.43 14.05 15.05
C ARG A 20 -13.21 14.16 15.99
N ALA A 21 -12.38 15.17 15.73
CA ALA A 21 -11.17 15.44 16.52
C ALA A 21 -11.12 16.95 16.86
N PRO A 22 -10.58 17.32 18.03
CA PRO A 22 -10.63 18.69 18.54
C PRO A 22 -9.86 19.71 17.70
N LEU A 23 -8.81 19.36 16.99
CA LEU A 23 -7.93 20.22 16.19
C LEU A 23 -7.61 21.53 16.90
N ALA A 24 -6.90 21.44 18.03
CA ALA A 24 -6.60 22.57 18.90
C ALA A 24 -5.67 23.58 18.22
N ASP A 25 -4.69 23.13 17.44
CA ASP A 25 -3.88 23.99 16.57
C ASP A 25 -4.65 24.31 15.29
N ARG A 26 -5.39 25.43 15.36
CA ARG A 26 -6.20 25.92 14.24
C ARG A 26 -5.38 26.35 13.03
N ALA A 27 -4.13 26.77 13.21
CA ALA A 27 -3.26 27.17 12.10
C ALA A 27 -2.83 25.93 11.30
N THR A 28 -2.39 24.88 11.98
CA THR A 28 -2.09 23.60 11.35
C THR A 28 -3.32 22.97 10.67
N ALA A 29 -4.49 23.02 11.32
CA ALA A 29 -5.74 22.55 10.75
C ALA A 29 -6.13 23.30 9.47
N LEU A 30 -5.94 24.63 9.43
CA LEU A 30 -6.20 25.44 8.26
C LEU A 30 -5.18 25.15 7.13
N ALA A 31 -3.90 25.02 7.48
CA ALA A 31 -2.86 24.66 6.52
C ALA A 31 -3.18 23.30 5.85
N ALA A 32 -3.67 22.31 6.59
CA ALA A 32 -4.03 20.99 6.05
C ALA A 32 -5.06 21.03 4.92
N ILE A 33 -5.96 22.00 4.92
CA ILE A 33 -6.98 22.20 3.87
C ILE A 33 -6.66 23.36 2.93
N THR A 34 -5.42 23.87 2.94
CA THR A 34 -4.97 24.96 2.07
C THR A 34 -4.04 24.39 0.99
N HIS A 35 -4.51 24.40 -0.25
CA HIS A 35 -3.71 23.94 -1.39
C HIS A 35 -2.71 25.03 -1.82
N LYS A 36 -1.56 24.64 -2.34
CA LYS A 36 -0.50 25.54 -2.83
C LYS A 36 -0.98 26.57 -3.85
N SER A 37 -2.01 26.27 -4.65
CA SER A 37 -2.57 27.24 -5.60
C SER A 37 -3.14 28.46 -4.91
N TRP A 38 -3.76 28.29 -3.73
CA TRP A 38 -4.27 29.38 -2.94
C TRP A 38 -3.14 30.27 -2.41
N VAL A 39 -2.11 29.67 -1.81
CA VAL A 39 -0.93 30.38 -1.28
C VAL A 39 -0.23 31.17 -2.40
N ASN A 40 -0.12 30.60 -3.60
CA ASN A 40 0.49 31.27 -4.75
C ASN A 40 -0.26 32.54 -5.18
N GLU A 41 -1.57 32.63 -5.00
CA GLU A 41 -2.39 33.77 -5.30
C GLU A 41 -2.40 34.83 -4.13
N HIS A 42 -2.07 34.38 -2.89
CA HIS A 42 -2.15 35.17 -1.65
C HIS A 42 -0.77 35.30 -0.96
N ARG A 43 0.28 35.54 -1.73
CA ARG A 43 1.69 35.56 -1.27
C ARG A 43 2.02 36.55 -0.13
N GLY A 44 1.13 37.46 0.23
CA GLY A 44 1.32 38.42 1.32
C GLY A 44 0.77 38.00 2.66
N ASP A 45 -0.03 36.95 2.73
CA ASP A 45 -0.86 36.64 3.89
C ASP A 45 -0.13 35.74 4.92
N GLY A 46 1.08 35.28 4.61
CA GLY A 46 1.86 34.38 5.48
C GLY A 46 1.19 33.01 5.73
N ALA A 47 0.27 32.62 4.84
CA ALA A 47 -0.39 31.30 4.93
C ALA A 47 0.54 30.19 4.48
N GLU A 48 0.45 29.05 5.14
CA GLU A 48 1.14 27.80 4.74
C GLU A 48 0.19 26.93 3.93
N ASP A 49 0.76 26.18 2.95
CA ASP A 49 0.04 25.15 2.22
C ASP A 49 0.14 23.77 2.92
N ASN A 50 -0.50 22.78 2.34
CA ASN A 50 -0.59 21.44 2.90
C ASN A 50 0.58 20.51 2.52
N GLU A 51 1.53 20.90 1.65
CA GLU A 51 2.57 19.97 1.14
C GLU A 51 3.43 19.34 2.25
N ARG A 52 3.76 20.08 3.31
CA ARG A 52 4.55 19.55 4.43
C ARG A 52 3.74 18.60 5.32
N LEU A 53 2.45 18.86 5.47
CA LEU A 53 1.53 18.02 6.22
C LEU A 53 1.19 16.76 5.41
N GLU A 54 0.99 16.85 4.10
CA GLU A 54 0.90 15.73 3.16
C GLU A 54 2.05 14.75 3.37
N PHE A 55 3.30 15.25 3.33
CA PHE A 55 4.50 14.43 3.55
C PHE A 55 4.48 13.67 4.89
N LEU A 56 4.05 14.32 5.97
CA LEU A 56 3.94 13.67 7.28
C LEU A 56 2.77 12.68 7.32
N GLY A 57 1.64 13.07 6.74
CA GLY A 57 0.42 12.27 6.73
C GLY A 57 0.56 10.95 5.98
N ASP A 58 1.25 10.96 4.82
CA ASP A 58 1.61 9.77 4.08
C ASP A 58 2.35 8.74 4.97
N ALA A 59 3.36 9.19 5.70
CA ALA A 59 4.09 8.33 6.62
C ALA A 59 3.23 7.81 7.78
N VAL A 60 2.33 8.63 8.33
CA VAL A 60 1.45 8.28 9.44
C VAL A 60 0.41 7.25 9.00
N ILE A 61 -0.23 7.44 7.84
CA ILE A 61 -1.24 6.50 7.35
C ILE A 61 -0.61 5.17 6.95
N ASP A 62 0.58 5.18 6.35
CA ASP A 62 1.32 3.96 6.02
C ASP A 62 1.65 3.13 7.28
N LEU A 63 2.08 3.78 8.36
CA LEU A 63 2.33 3.13 9.64
C LEU A 63 1.05 2.53 10.23
N LEU A 64 0.00 3.33 10.33
CA LEU A 64 -1.28 2.94 10.92
C LEU A 64 -1.92 1.76 10.18
N VAL A 65 -1.97 1.82 8.86
CA VAL A 65 -2.53 0.74 8.04
C VAL A 65 -1.66 -0.52 8.14
N SER A 66 -0.33 -0.39 8.22
CA SER A 66 0.55 -1.54 8.41
C SER A 66 0.30 -2.23 9.76
N GLU A 67 0.16 -1.48 10.85
CA GLU A 67 -0.17 -2.00 12.19
C GLU A 67 -1.53 -2.70 12.20
N TYR A 68 -2.55 -2.06 11.62
CA TYR A 68 -3.89 -2.64 11.47
C TYR A 68 -3.84 -3.97 10.71
N LEU A 69 -3.16 -4.02 9.56
CA LEU A 69 -3.05 -5.22 8.74
C LEU A 69 -2.31 -6.36 9.44
N MET A 70 -1.21 -6.08 10.13
CA MET A 70 -0.46 -7.09 10.90
C MET A 70 -1.31 -7.69 12.02
N THR A 71 -2.12 -6.89 12.68
CA THR A 71 -3.03 -7.34 13.74
C THR A 71 -4.19 -8.15 13.16
N ARG A 72 -4.76 -7.70 12.05
CA ARG A 72 -5.96 -8.29 11.43
C ARG A 72 -5.65 -9.57 10.65
N PHE A 73 -4.44 -9.68 10.06
CA PHE A 73 -3.99 -10.78 9.22
C PHE A 73 -2.63 -11.34 9.69
N PRO A 74 -2.56 -11.95 10.89
CA PRO A 74 -1.28 -12.34 11.52
C PRO A 74 -0.51 -13.41 10.74
N LEU A 75 -1.16 -14.13 9.83
CA LEU A 75 -0.54 -15.17 9.01
C LEU A 75 -0.27 -14.73 7.56
N ALA A 76 -0.63 -13.49 7.19
CA ALA A 76 -0.40 -12.98 5.84
C ALA A 76 1.09 -12.70 5.62
N ARG A 77 1.55 -12.91 4.39
CA ARG A 77 2.92 -12.61 3.99
C ARG A 77 3.09 -11.10 3.75
N GLU A 78 4.32 -10.64 3.88
CA GLU A 78 4.67 -9.23 3.63
C GLU A 78 4.13 -8.72 2.29
N GLY A 79 4.31 -9.49 1.19
CA GLY A 79 3.83 -9.10 -0.12
C GLY A 79 2.30 -8.94 -0.23
N ASP A 80 1.53 -9.70 0.55
CA ASP A 80 0.07 -9.58 0.59
C ASP A 80 -0.36 -8.39 1.45
N LEU A 81 0.31 -8.18 2.59
CA LEU A 81 0.10 -6.99 3.42
C LEU A 81 0.43 -5.71 2.65
N SER A 82 1.51 -5.71 1.87
CA SER A 82 1.89 -4.56 1.03
C SER A 82 0.87 -4.26 -0.07
N LYS A 83 0.28 -5.27 -0.70
CA LYS A 83 -0.80 -5.08 -1.69
C LYS A 83 -2.07 -4.54 -1.03
N LEU A 84 -2.45 -5.09 0.13
CA LEU A 84 -3.62 -4.63 0.88
C LEU A 84 -3.46 -3.18 1.33
N ARG A 85 -2.27 -2.83 1.84
CA ARG A 85 -1.96 -1.45 2.19
C ARG A 85 -2.11 -0.54 0.98
N ALA A 86 -1.45 -0.86 -0.14
CA ALA A 86 -1.51 -0.05 -1.35
C ALA A 86 -2.94 0.19 -1.85
N ALA A 87 -3.84 -0.79 -1.71
CA ALA A 87 -5.24 -0.66 -2.14
C ALA A 87 -6.07 0.33 -1.30
N VAL A 88 -5.59 0.70 -0.11
CA VAL A 88 -6.29 1.64 0.78
C VAL A 88 -5.62 3.01 0.80
N VAL A 89 -4.27 3.04 0.76
CA VAL A 89 -3.50 4.29 0.83
C VAL A 89 -3.10 4.84 -0.54
N ASP A 90 -3.60 4.26 -1.64
CA ASP A 90 -3.42 4.86 -2.96
C ASP A 90 -4.29 6.12 -3.14
N GLU A 91 -3.98 6.92 -4.16
CA GLU A 91 -4.71 8.15 -4.45
C GLU A 91 -6.24 7.96 -4.51
N PRO A 92 -6.79 6.92 -5.20
CA PRO A 92 -8.23 6.65 -5.18
C PRO A 92 -8.80 6.32 -3.80
N GLY A 93 -8.09 5.56 -2.99
CA GLY A 93 -8.51 5.15 -1.65
C GLY A 93 -8.60 6.35 -0.70
N LEU A 94 -7.52 7.14 -0.60
CA LEU A 94 -7.48 8.35 0.22
C LEU A 94 -8.47 9.41 -0.26
N ALA A 95 -8.60 9.61 -1.58
CA ALA A 95 -9.63 10.49 -2.14
C ALA A 95 -11.05 10.02 -1.81
N GLY A 96 -11.28 8.71 -1.73
CA GLY A 96 -12.54 8.11 -1.29
C GLY A 96 -12.90 8.51 0.15
N ILE A 97 -11.93 8.39 1.07
CA ILE A 97 -12.10 8.82 2.46
C ILE A 97 -12.34 10.33 2.54
N GLY A 98 -11.52 11.11 1.83
CA GLY A 98 -11.67 12.58 1.78
C GLY A 98 -13.04 13.03 1.24
N ARG A 99 -13.60 12.33 0.26
CA ARG A 99 -14.97 12.60 -0.24
C ARG A 99 -16.03 12.22 0.79
N ALA A 100 -15.90 11.09 1.46
CA ALA A 100 -16.82 10.70 2.54
C ALA A 100 -16.85 11.73 3.67
N LEU A 101 -15.71 12.37 3.96
CA LEU A 101 -15.59 13.49 4.89
C LEU A 101 -15.93 14.85 4.25
N GLN A 102 -16.31 14.89 2.97
CA GLN A 102 -16.63 16.10 2.19
C GLN A 102 -15.52 17.15 2.24
N LEU A 103 -14.24 16.74 2.27
CA LEU A 103 -13.10 17.67 2.40
C LEU A 103 -13.06 18.68 1.26
N GLY A 104 -13.48 18.33 0.05
CA GLY A 104 -13.51 19.22 -1.10
C GLY A 104 -14.22 20.56 -0.82
N GLU A 105 -15.30 20.56 -0.02
CA GLU A 105 -16.03 21.78 0.34
C GLU A 105 -15.23 22.72 1.27
N LEU A 106 -14.27 22.15 2.02
CA LEU A 106 -13.46 22.88 2.97
C LEU A 106 -12.15 23.40 2.37
N LEU A 107 -11.75 22.91 1.19
CA LEU A 107 -10.47 23.27 0.59
C LEU A 107 -10.38 24.76 0.26
N ARG A 108 -9.23 25.35 0.55
CA ARG A 108 -8.83 26.68 0.07
C ARG A 108 -8.03 26.47 -1.21
N LEU A 109 -8.61 26.83 -2.34
CA LEU A 109 -8.02 26.68 -3.67
C LEU A 109 -7.81 28.05 -4.32
N GLY A 110 -6.76 28.18 -5.11
CA GLY A 110 -6.62 29.31 -6.01
C GLY A 110 -7.65 29.25 -7.14
N ARG A 111 -7.99 30.38 -7.72
CA ARG A 111 -9.02 30.53 -8.74
C ARG A 111 -8.80 29.59 -9.95
N GLY A 112 -7.53 29.39 -10.34
CA GLY A 112 -7.21 28.51 -11.46
C GLY A 112 -7.56 27.05 -11.18
N GLU A 113 -7.24 26.55 -9.96
CA GLU A 113 -7.55 25.18 -9.55
C GLU A 113 -9.06 25.00 -9.33
N GLU A 114 -9.71 26.01 -8.76
CA GLU A 114 -11.18 26.03 -8.59
C GLU A 114 -11.91 25.87 -9.93
N LEU A 115 -11.52 26.62 -10.95
CA LEU A 115 -12.12 26.60 -12.29
C LEU A 115 -11.92 25.25 -13.02
N THR A 116 -10.90 24.50 -12.65
CA THR A 116 -10.62 23.14 -13.21
C THR A 116 -11.24 22.01 -12.41
N GLY A 117 -12.08 22.31 -11.43
CA GLY A 117 -12.76 21.32 -10.61
C GLY A 117 -11.88 20.72 -9.53
N GLY A 118 -10.91 21.47 -9.02
CA GLY A 118 -9.94 21.03 -8.01
C GLY A 118 -10.57 20.41 -6.75
N ARG A 119 -11.78 20.84 -6.37
CA ARG A 119 -12.52 20.31 -5.21
C ARG A 119 -12.87 18.85 -5.32
N ASP A 120 -13.07 18.34 -6.54
CA ASP A 120 -13.45 16.95 -6.81
C ASP A 120 -12.31 16.11 -7.38
N LYS A 121 -11.16 16.75 -7.66
CA LYS A 121 -10.00 16.09 -8.26
C LYS A 121 -9.36 15.15 -7.25
N ALA A 122 -9.22 13.88 -7.62
CA ALA A 122 -8.75 12.84 -6.72
C ALA A 122 -7.41 13.16 -6.07
N SER A 123 -6.42 13.64 -6.84
CA SER A 123 -5.11 13.98 -6.29
C SER A 123 -5.18 15.11 -5.25
N VAL A 124 -5.98 16.15 -5.49
CA VAL A 124 -6.11 17.28 -4.55
C VAL A 124 -6.81 16.88 -3.25
N VAL A 125 -7.82 16.00 -3.36
CA VAL A 125 -8.56 15.49 -2.19
C VAL A 125 -7.72 14.49 -1.41
N ALA A 126 -6.91 13.65 -2.08
CA ALA A 126 -6.02 12.71 -1.44
C ALA A 126 -4.88 13.42 -0.69
N ASP A 127 -4.19 14.38 -1.34
CA ASP A 127 -3.14 15.20 -0.72
C ASP A 127 -3.67 15.93 0.53
N ALA A 128 -4.91 16.47 0.43
CA ALA A 128 -5.57 17.10 1.57
C ALA A 128 -5.95 16.10 2.67
N MET A 129 -6.33 14.87 2.33
CA MET A 129 -6.64 13.85 3.33
C MET A 129 -5.39 13.44 4.11
N GLU A 130 -4.25 13.24 3.45
CA GLU A 130 -2.96 13.01 4.11
C GLU A 130 -2.62 14.17 5.05
N ALA A 131 -2.74 15.41 4.57
CA ALA A 131 -2.48 16.58 5.40
C ALA A 131 -3.40 16.68 6.62
N VAL A 132 -4.67 16.32 6.50
CA VAL A 132 -5.63 16.25 7.61
C VAL A 132 -5.25 15.15 8.61
N ILE A 133 -4.81 13.99 8.12
CA ILE A 133 -4.27 12.91 8.97
C ILE A 133 -3.09 13.42 9.79
N ALA A 134 -2.16 14.16 9.16
CA ALA A 134 -1.03 14.78 9.86
C ALA A 134 -1.49 15.79 10.93
N ALA A 135 -2.47 16.64 10.62
CA ALA A 135 -2.99 17.60 11.59
C ALA A 135 -3.63 16.90 12.80
N VAL A 136 -4.42 15.86 12.58
CA VAL A 136 -5.00 15.02 13.65
C VAL A 136 -3.93 14.31 14.46
N PHE A 137 -2.88 13.81 13.79
CA PHE A 137 -1.74 13.18 14.46
C PHE A 137 -0.96 14.14 15.35
N LEU A 138 -0.68 15.34 14.86
CA LEU A 138 0.06 16.37 15.63
C LEU A 138 -0.72 16.83 16.87
N ASP A 139 -2.03 16.86 16.79
CA ASP A 139 -2.90 17.29 17.89
C ASP A 139 -3.21 16.18 18.90
N GLY A 140 -3.47 14.96 18.44
CA GLY A 140 -3.99 13.87 19.28
C GLY A 140 -3.24 12.54 19.17
N GLY A 141 -2.10 12.49 18.46
CA GLY A 141 -1.29 11.30 18.27
C GLY A 141 -1.99 10.20 17.46
N LEU A 142 -1.35 9.03 17.38
CA LEU A 142 -1.87 7.88 16.62
C LEU A 142 -3.27 7.45 17.06
N ALA A 143 -3.59 7.52 18.36
CA ALA A 143 -4.91 7.13 18.85
C ALA A 143 -6.05 8.01 18.28
N ALA A 144 -5.79 9.28 17.96
CA ALA A 144 -6.76 10.13 17.30
C ALA A 144 -6.92 9.77 15.82
N VAL A 145 -5.82 9.42 15.15
CA VAL A 145 -5.84 8.97 13.75
C VAL A 145 -6.58 7.64 13.62
N HIS A 146 -6.36 6.69 14.53
CA HIS A 146 -7.13 5.43 14.56
C HIS A 146 -8.64 5.68 14.62
N ARG A 147 -9.10 6.55 15.54
CA ARG A 147 -10.53 6.88 15.63
C ARG A 147 -11.11 7.47 14.34
N LEU A 148 -10.29 8.21 13.58
CA LEU A 148 -10.69 8.77 12.31
C LEU A 148 -10.73 7.72 11.20
N ILE A 149 -9.71 6.87 11.10
CA ILE A 149 -9.43 6.03 9.92
C ILE A 149 -9.99 4.61 10.03
N ASP A 150 -9.98 3.99 11.22
CA ASP A 150 -10.38 2.59 11.39
C ASP A 150 -11.78 2.26 10.80
N PRO A 151 -12.82 3.11 10.91
CA PRO A 151 -14.12 2.82 10.31
C PRO A 151 -14.06 2.64 8.79
N PHE A 152 -13.18 3.40 8.11
CA PHE A 152 -12.97 3.30 6.66
C PHE A 152 -12.14 2.07 6.29
N LEU A 153 -11.15 1.70 7.13
CA LEU A 153 -10.36 0.49 6.95
C LEU A 153 -11.22 -0.76 7.04
N GLU A 154 -12.06 -0.85 8.07
CA GLU A 154 -12.97 -1.99 8.23
C GLU A 154 -13.86 -2.18 7.03
N GLU A 155 -14.47 -1.11 6.50
CA GLU A 155 -15.30 -1.16 5.30
C GLU A 155 -14.50 -1.54 4.04
N ALA A 156 -13.30 -0.97 3.86
CA ALA A 156 -12.45 -1.27 2.72
C ALA A 156 -12.02 -2.73 2.71
N TYR A 157 -11.60 -3.25 3.87
CA TYR A 157 -11.15 -4.64 3.98
C TYR A 157 -12.29 -5.65 4.02
N ALA A 158 -13.47 -5.31 4.53
CA ALA A 158 -14.65 -6.16 4.41
C ALA A 158 -15.00 -6.39 2.92
N ARG A 159 -14.95 -5.33 2.12
CA ARG A 159 -15.13 -5.42 0.65
C ARG A 159 -14.02 -6.23 -0.04
N ALA A 160 -12.78 -6.06 0.40
CA ALA A 160 -11.64 -6.81 -0.14
C ALA A 160 -11.69 -8.29 0.27
N ALA A 161 -12.20 -8.62 1.46
CA ALA A 161 -12.32 -9.99 1.94
C ALA A 161 -13.37 -10.80 1.16
N ASP A 162 -14.38 -10.14 0.59
CA ASP A 162 -15.41 -10.80 -0.22
C ASP A 162 -14.92 -11.21 -1.62
N GLY A 163 -13.75 -10.77 -2.06
CA GLY A 163 -13.33 -11.09 -3.43
C GLY A 163 -11.86 -11.05 -3.80
N SER A 164 -10.93 -10.60 -2.97
CA SER A 164 -9.57 -10.39 -3.47
C SER A 164 -8.41 -10.50 -2.49
N ILE A 165 -8.61 -10.87 -1.25
CA ILE A 165 -7.51 -11.44 -0.51
C ILE A 165 -7.36 -12.84 -1.08
N ASP A 166 -6.44 -12.98 -2.02
CA ASP A 166 -5.91 -14.26 -2.45
C ASP A 166 -5.38 -14.92 -1.17
N ARG A 167 -6.29 -15.57 -0.43
CA ARG A 167 -5.88 -16.48 0.64
C ARG A 167 -4.99 -17.44 -0.09
N ASP A 168 -3.68 -17.40 0.18
CA ASP A 168 -2.73 -18.29 -0.47
C ASP A 168 -2.95 -19.71 0.08
N PHE A 169 -4.12 -20.27 -0.28
CA PHE A 169 -4.50 -21.63 0.08
C PHE A 169 -3.45 -22.62 -0.43
N LYS A 170 -2.76 -22.31 -1.53
CA LYS A 170 -1.67 -23.16 -2.03
C LYS A 170 -0.53 -23.24 -1.04
N THR A 171 -0.10 -22.10 -0.49
CA THR A 171 0.96 -22.09 0.53
C THR A 171 0.48 -22.72 1.83
N GLN A 172 -0.73 -22.38 2.28
CA GLN A 172 -1.30 -22.97 3.48
C GLN A 172 -1.41 -24.50 3.37
N LEU A 173 -1.86 -24.99 2.21
CA LEU A 173 -1.90 -26.43 1.93
C LEU A 173 -0.51 -27.05 1.94
N GLN A 174 0.47 -26.39 1.31
CA GLN A 174 1.84 -26.88 1.26
C GLN A 174 2.46 -26.97 2.66
N GLU A 175 2.28 -25.95 3.50
CA GLU A 175 2.77 -25.95 4.89
C GLU A 175 2.13 -27.05 5.72
N GLN A 176 0.80 -27.19 5.63
CA GLN A 176 0.08 -28.26 6.34
C GLN A 176 0.48 -29.67 5.85
N ALA A 177 0.58 -29.87 4.54
CA ALA A 177 0.99 -31.12 3.94
C ALA A 177 2.44 -31.47 4.32
N GLN A 178 3.33 -30.49 4.32
CA GLN A 178 4.72 -30.67 4.73
C GLN A 178 4.83 -30.98 6.23
N ALA A 179 4.09 -30.26 7.07
CA ALA A 179 4.10 -30.46 8.52
C ALA A 179 3.51 -31.84 8.94
N ARG A 180 2.39 -32.26 8.32
CA ARG A 180 1.68 -33.48 8.70
C ARG A 180 2.19 -34.72 8.00
N TYR A 181 2.55 -34.61 6.72
CA TYR A 181 2.82 -35.78 5.86
C TYR A 181 4.22 -35.75 5.21
N ARG A 182 5.02 -34.68 5.41
CA ARG A 182 6.31 -34.47 4.73
C ARG A 182 6.23 -34.62 3.21
N ALA A 183 5.09 -34.23 2.64
CA ALA A 183 4.79 -34.34 1.22
C ALA A 183 4.37 -32.97 0.68
N SER A 184 4.55 -32.77 -0.62
CA SER A 184 4.12 -31.54 -1.31
C SER A 184 2.90 -31.83 -2.18
N PRO A 185 1.87 -30.93 -2.17
CA PRO A 185 0.72 -31.04 -3.05
C PRO A 185 1.12 -30.95 -4.52
N ARG A 186 0.45 -31.70 -5.39
CA ARG A 186 0.61 -31.62 -6.84
C ARG A 186 -0.68 -31.12 -7.47
N TYR A 187 -0.58 -30.16 -8.39
CA TYR A 187 -1.70 -29.60 -9.10
C TYR A 187 -1.72 -30.10 -10.54
N ARG A 188 -2.90 -30.50 -11.03
CA ARG A 188 -3.10 -30.98 -12.38
C ARG A 188 -4.30 -30.31 -13.03
N VAL A 189 -4.12 -29.73 -14.21
CA VAL A 189 -5.24 -29.23 -15.03
C VAL A 189 -6.01 -30.44 -15.56
N VAL A 190 -7.29 -30.51 -15.26
CA VAL A 190 -8.19 -31.63 -15.66
C VAL A 190 -8.99 -31.23 -16.87
N ALA A 191 -9.39 -29.96 -16.96
CA ALA A 191 -10.16 -29.46 -18.10
C ALA A 191 -9.87 -27.97 -18.36
N GLU A 192 -9.95 -27.59 -19.65
CA GLU A 192 -10.01 -26.21 -20.11
C GLU A 192 -11.32 -26.07 -20.93
N LEU A 193 -12.26 -25.31 -20.40
CA LEU A 193 -13.61 -25.18 -20.93
C LEU A 193 -13.87 -23.76 -21.45
N GLY A 194 -14.59 -23.63 -22.56
CA GLY A 194 -15.02 -22.36 -23.13
C GLY A 194 -14.10 -21.82 -24.23
N PRO A 195 -14.54 -20.75 -24.94
CA PRO A 195 -13.78 -20.11 -25.99
C PRO A 195 -12.59 -19.33 -25.45
N ASP A 196 -11.60 -19.02 -26.27
CA ASP A 196 -10.32 -18.40 -25.88
C ASP A 196 -10.46 -17.11 -25.04
N HIS A 197 -11.51 -16.34 -25.26
CA HIS A 197 -11.77 -15.08 -24.56
C HIS A 197 -12.56 -15.25 -23.23
N SER A 198 -13.03 -16.46 -22.91
CA SER A 198 -13.75 -16.78 -21.66
C SER A 198 -13.46 -18.21 -21.17
N LYS A 199 -12.18 -18.62 -21.22
CA LYS A 199 -11.74 -19.92 -20.69
C LYS A 199 -12.01 -20.05 -19.21
N THR A 200 -12.48 -21.23 -18.83
CA THR A 200 -12.53 -21.70 -17.45
C THR A 200 -11.60 -22.90 -17.30
N PHE A 201 -10.77 -22.86 -16.30
CA PHE A 201 -9.83 -23.95 -15.97
C PHE A 201 -10.38 -24.76 -14.82
N GLU A 202 -10.29 -26.08 -14.92
CA GLU A 202 -10.55 -26.99 -13.80
C GLU A 202 -9.24 -27.65 -13.38
N ILE A 203 -8.93 -27.59 -12.09
CA ILE A 203 -7.69 -28.10 -11.52
C ILE A 203 -8.01 -28.98 -10.32
N GLU A 204 -7.32 -30.12 -10.28
CA GLU A 204 -7.28 -31.01 -9.12
C GLU A 204 -5.97 -30.79 -8.35
N VAL A 205 -6.06 -30.95 -7.03
CA VAL A 205 -4.89 -31.06 -6.16
C VAL A 205 -4.83 -32.43 -5.54
N GLU A 206 -3.68 -33.06 -5.69
CA GLU A 206 -3.35 -34.41 -5.20
C GLU A 206 -2.29 -34.31 -4.10
N LEU A 207 -2.46 -35.07 -3.04
CA LEU A 207 -1.46 -35.31 -1.99
C LEU A 207 -1.33 -36.79 -1.71
N ARG A 208 -0.12 -37.36 -1.84
CA ARG A 208 0.17 -38.76 -1.60
C ARG A 208 -0.66 -39.75 -2.45
N GLY A 209 -1.10 -39.34 -3.65
CA GLY A 209 -1.92 -40.16 -4.54
C GLY A 209 -3.43 -39.98 -4.34
N GLU A 210 -3.86 -39.22 -3.36
CA GLU A 210 -5.28 -38.92 -3.11
C GLU A 210 -5.62 -37.53 -3.60
N ILE A 211 -6.77 -37.38 -4.28
CA ILE A 211 -7.29 -36.08 -4.71
C ILE A 211 -8.00 -35.46 -3.52
N LEU A 212 -7.45 -34.34 -3.02
CA LEU A 212 -7.98 -33.65 -1.86
C LEU A 212 -8.95 -32.50 -2.21
N GLY A 213 -8.89 -31.99 -3.45
CA GLY A 213 -9.78 -30.92 -3.86
C GLY A 213 -9.78 -30.68 -5.37
N ARG A 214 -10.89 -30.10 -5.85
CA ARG A 214 -11.04 -29.64 -7.23
C ARG A 214 -11.50 -28.20 -7.23
N GLY A 215 -10.85 -27.35 -8.03
CA GLY A 215 -11.21 -25.95 -8.18
C GLY A 215 -11.42 -25.55 -9.63
N SER A 216 -12.30 -24.58 -9.84
CA SER A 216 -12.51 -23.96 -11.15
C SER A 216 -12.27 -22.46 -11.06
N GLY A 217 -11.78 -21.84 -12.15
CA GLY A 217 -11.51 -20.41 -12.19
C GLY A 217 -11.27 -19.90 -13.60
N ARG A 218 -11.33 -18.58 -13.77
CA ARG A 218 -11.06 -17.92 -15.04
C ARG A 218 -9.56 -17.90 -15.42
N SER A 219 -8.70 -18.15 -14.46
CA SER A 219 -7.27 -18.36 -14.67
C SER A 219 -6.83 -19.65 -14.01
N LYS A 220 -5.69 -20.21 -14.45
CA LYS A 220 -5.09 -21.40 -13.79
C LYS A 220 -4.82 -21.10 -12.31
N LYS A 221 -4.37 -19.89 -12.00
CA LYS A 221 -4.10 -19.45 -10.63
C LYS A 221 -5.37 -19.46 -9.76
N ASP A 222 -6.49 -18.94 -10.25
CA ASP A 222 -7.75 -18.93 -9.51
C ASP A 222 -8.26 -20.37 -9.27
N ALA A 223 -8.18 -21.22 -10.30
CA ALA A 223 -8.58 -22.62 -10.19
C ALA A 223 -7.69 -23.40 -9.20
N GLU A 224 -6.37 -23.16 -9.20
CA GLU A 224 -5.43 -23.74 -8.24
C GLU A 224 -5.74 -23.30 -6.79
N GLN A 225 -6.05 -22.01 -6.58
CA GLN A 225 -6.43 -21.52 -5.26
C GLN A 225 -7.76 -22.12 -4.78
N GLY A 226 -8.74 -22.25 -5.69
CA GLY A 226 -10.01 -22.93 -5.40
C GLY A 226 -9.82 -24.40 -5.00
N ALA A 227 -8.97 -25.14 -5.72
CA ALA A 227 -8.64 -26.53 -5.41
C ALA A 227 -7.91 -26.63 -4.05
N ALA A 228 -6.96 -25.74 -3.80
CA ALA A 228 -6.20 -25.70 -2.55
C ALA A 228 -7.10 -25.39 -1.34
N LYS A 229 -8.07 -24.50 -1.49
CA LYS A 229 -9.05 -24.21 -0.43
C LYS A 229 -9.78 -25.45 0.04
N LEU A 230 -10.36 -26.18 -0.89
CA LEU A 230 -11.09 -27.43 -0.58
C LEU A 230 -10.16 -28.51 0.02
N ALA A 231 -8.90 -28.55 -0.44
CA ALA A 231 -7.92 -29.49 0.12
C ALA A 231 -7.50 -29.12 1.55
N VAL A 232 -7.38 -27.84 1.89
CA VAL A 232 -7.12 -27.38 3.27
C VAL A 232 -8.28 -27.77 4.19
N GLU A 233 -9.52 -27.57 3.74
CA GLU A 233 -10.71 -27.98 4.47
C GLU A 233 -10.76 -29.51 4.66
N ALA A 234 -10.47 -30.28 3.61
CA ALA A 234 -10.38 -31.73 3.69
C ALA A 234 -9.29 -32.21 4.65
N LEU A 235 -8.08 -31.60 4.60
CA LEU A 235 -6.99 -31.94 5.54
C LEU A 235 -7.33 -31.61 6.99
N ALA A 236 -8.12 -30.57 7.23
CA ALA A 236 -8.57 -30.23 8.59
C ALA A 236 -9.54 -31.28 9.16
N ALA A 237 -10.30 -31.96 8.31
CA ALA A 237 -11.26 -32.99 8.70
C ALA A 237 -10.62 -34.38 8.88
N LEU A 238 -9.41 -34.62 8.37
CA LEU A 238 -8.71 -35.89 8.53
C LEU A 238 -8.10 -36.03 9.93
N PRO A 239 -8.19 -37.18 10.57
CA PRO A 239 -7.52 -37.44 11.85
C PRO A 239 -6.00 -37.28 11.70
N VAL A 240 -5.40 -36.64 12.70
CA VAL A 240 -3.93 -36.49 12.76
C VAL A 240 -3.33 -37.86 13.09
N GLU A 241 -2.86 -38.59 12.09
CA GLU A 241 -2.02 -39.75 12.38
C GLU A 241 -0.71 -39.30 13.02
N PRO A 242 -0.30 -39.87 14.16
CA PRO A 242 0.99 -39.52 14.73
C PRO A 242 2.11 -39.90 13.75
N LEU A 243 2.95 -38.93 13.41
CA LEU A 243 4.13 -39.15 12.59
C LEU A 243 4.98 -40.27 13.18
N PRO A 244 5.43 -41.27 12.40
CA PRO A 244 6.43 -42.17 12.87
C PRO A 244 7.69 -41.41 13.30
N PRO A 245 8.36 -41.85 14.37
CA PRO A 245 9.57 -41.15 14.84
C PRO A 245 10.57 -41.02 13.71
N PRO A 246 11.37 -39.93 13.68
CA PRO A 246 12.35 -39.75 12.63
C PRO A 246 13.29 -40.95 12.58
N VAL A 247 13.35 -41.59 11.42
CA VAL A 247 14.36 -42.65 11.19
C VAL A 247 15.71 -42.00 11.36
N PRO A 248 16.57 -42.42 12.28
CA PRO A 248 17.89 -41.84 12.45
C PRO A 248 18.62 -41.96 11.11
N SER A 249 19.05 -40.80 10.58
CA SER A 249 19.90 -40.76 9.39
C SER A 249 21.08 -41.72 9.64
N PRO A 250 21.48 -42.58 8.70
CA PRO A 250 22.70 -43.31 8.84
C PRO A 250 23.83 -42.29 9.01
N GLY A 251 24.41 -42.26 10.21
CA GLY A 251 25.55 -41.43 10.50
C GLY A 251 26.65 -41.65 9.47
N PRO A 252 27.49 -40.68 9.17
CA PRO A 252 28.60 -40.87 8.26
C PRO A 252 29.43 -42.09 8.75
N ALA A 253 29.66 -43.05 7.84
CA ALA A 253 30.43 -44.23 8.11
C ALA A 253 31.70 -43.83 8.80
N ALA A 254 31.91 -44.40 10.02
CA ALA A 254 33.10 -44.16 10.80
C ALA A 254 34.32 -44.60 10.00
N THR A 255 35.10 -43.65 9.52
CA THR A 255 36.43 -43.95 9.00
C THR A 255 37.29 -44.44 10.20
N PRO A 256 37.99 -45.58 10.07
CA PRO A 256 38.83 -46.08 11.17
C PRO A 256 39.83 -45.04 11.59
N LEU A 257 39.78 -44.62 12.85
CA LEU A 257 40.76 -43.71 13.46
C LEU A 257 42.11 -44.43 13.46
N ALA A 258 43.10 -43.82 12.82
CA ALA A 258 44.50 -44.21 12.99
C ALA A 258 44.90 -44.01 14.46
N PRO A 259 45.84 -44.82 15.01
CA PRO A 259 46.24 -44.74 16.42
C PRO A 259 46.86 -43.40 16.73
N PRO A 260 46.64 -42.86 17.95
CA PRO A 260 47.12 -41.54 18.32
C PRO A 260 48.64 -41.51 18.37
N SER A 261 49.26 -40.62 17.59
CA SER A 261 50.65 -40.26 17.74
C SER A 261 50.81 -39.49 19.05
N VAL A 262 51.69 -39.94 19.88
CA VAL A 262 52.10 -39.29 21.12
C VAL A 262 52.78 -37.95 20.75
N VAL A 263 52.10 -36.85 21.04
CA VAL A 263 52.68 -35.48 20.93
C VAL A 263 53.13 -35.06 22.31
N GLU A 264 54.42 -34.79 22.46
CA GLU A 264 54.99 -34.17 23.65
C GLU A 264 54.36 -32.81 23.94
N PRO A 265 54.25 -32.37 25.22
CA PRO A 265 53.64 -31.11 25.58
C PRO A 265 54.53 -29.96 25.16
N GLY A 266 54.24 -29.37 24.01
CA GLY A 266 54.84 -28.13 23.54
C GLY A 266 54.28 -26.92 24.27
N ARG A 267 55.20 -25.98 24.60
CA ARG A 267 54.98 -24.69 25.22
C ARG A 267 53.78 -23.94 24.62
N PRO A 268 52.93 -23.25 25.42
CA PRO A 268 51.80 -22.48 24.90
C PRO A 268 52.33 -21.32 24.02
N PRO A 269 51.67 -21.04 22.89
CA PRO A 269 52.01 -19.91 22.04
C PRO A 269 51.71 -18.58 22.74
N GLU A 270 52.63 -17.61 22.60
CA GLU A 270 52.42 -16.24 23.00
C GLU A 270 51.25 -15.63 22.22
N PRO A 271 50.43 -14.78 22.84
CA PRO A 271 49.34 -14.13 22.15
C PRO A 271 49.86 -13.14 21.09
N GLU A 272 49.44 -13.33 19.85
CA GLU A 272 49.68 -12.35 18.78
C GLU A 272 49.02 -11.01 19.10
N PRO A 273 49.66 -9.88 18.75
CA PRO A 273 49.07 -8.56 18.99
C PRO A 273 47.84 -8.36 18.11
N ILE A 274 46.73 -7.98 18.75
CA ILE A 274 45.45 -7.62 18.08
C ILE A 274 45.72 -6.42 17.18
N PRO A 275 45.48 -6.50 15.85
CA PRO A 275 45.61 -5.32 15.00
C PRO A 275 44.54 -4.30 15.41
N ALA A 276 44.94 -3.04 15.53
CA ALA A 276 44.09 -1.92 15.82
C ALA A 276 42.98 -1.85 14.77
N ALA A 277 41.74 -1.83 15.25
CA ALA A 277 40.57 -1.70 14.38
C ALA A 277 40.61 -0.37 13.62
N GLU A 278 40.70 -0.43 12.30
CA GLU A 278 40.47 0.73 11.46
C GLU A 278 39.02 1.19 11.61
N PRO A 279 38.74 2.50 11.60
CA PRO A 279 37.40 3.00 11.73
C PRO A 279 36.55 2.57 10.52
N VAL A 280 35.55 1.75 10.76
CA VAL A 280 34.55 1.35 9.76
C VAL A 280 33.80 2.62 9.30
N ALA A 281 34.05 3.04 8.08
CA ALA A 281 33.32 4.11 7.46
C ALA A 281 31.83 3.70 7.32
N VAL A 282 30.96 4.41 8.03
CA VAL A 282 29.51 4.26 7.91
C VAL A 282 29.12 4.68 6.48
N PRO A 283 28.52 3.82 5.66
CA PRO A 283 28.12 4.20 4.32
C PRO A 283 26.99 5.24 4.40
N VAL A 284 27.28 6.44 3.91
CA VAL A 284 26.28 7.49 3.70
C VAL A 284 25.25 6.95 2.69
N PRO A 285 23.95 6.91 3.01
CA PRO A 285 22.96 6.46 2.07
C PRO A 285 22.95 7.37 0.84
N LYS A 286 23.13 6.79 -0.36
CA LYS A 286 23.01 7.52 -1.63
C LYS A 286 21.59 8.06 -1.73
N PRO A 287 21.39 9.32 -2.13
CA PRO A 287 20.04 9.87 -2.32
C PRO A 287 19.30 9.01 -3.35
N ARG A 288 18.12 8.53 -2.98
CA ARG A 288 17.18 7.87 -3.90
C ARG A 288 16.92 8.84 -5.04
N LYS A 289 17.20 8.42 -6.28
CA LYS A 289 16.84 9.18 -7.48
C LYS A 289 15.32 9.39 -7.43
N ALA A 290 14.89 10.63 -7.29
CA ALA A 290 13.51 11.01 -7.47
C ALA A 290 13.03 10.47 -8.83
N ARG A 291 11.96 9.70 -8.82
CA ARG A 291 11.33 9.17 -10.03
C ARG A 291 10.73 10.38 -10.76
N ALA A 292 11.41 10.86 -11.79
CA ALA A 292 10.93 11.97 -12.59
C ALA A 292 9.54 11.62 -13.14
N ARG A 293 8.50 12.25 -12.59
CA ARG A 293 7.17 12.28 -13.20
C ARG A 293 7.30 12.96 -14.55
N LYS A 294 7.09 12.21 -15.64
CA LYS A 294 6.96 12.80 -16.99
C LYS A 294 5.68 13.65 -16.96
N GLY A 295 5.85 14.95 -16.84
CA GLY A 295 4.79 15.91 -17.05
C GLY A 295 4.24 15.80 -18.49
N PRO A 296 2.96 16.13 -18.71
CA PRO A 296 2.36 16.09 -20.03
C PRO A 296 3.07 17.08 -20.97
N ALA A 297 3.43 16.61 -22.16
CA ALA A 297 4.08 17.41 -23.20
C ALA A 297 3.20 18.60 -23.57
N VAL A 298 3.69 19.82 -23.29
CA VAL A 298 3.07 21.04 -23.76
C VAL A 298 3.16 21.09 -25.28
N LYS A 299 2.03 20.90 -25.97
CA LYS A 299 1.93 21.12 -27.42
C LYS A 299 2.08 22.60 -27.71
N ALA A 300 3.11 22.98 -28.47
CA ALA A 300 3.30 24.32 -28.97
C ALA A 300 2.06 24.83 -29.77
N PRO A 301 1.74 26.13 -29.71
CA PRO A 301 0.57 26.68 -30.39
C PRO A 301 0.75 26.60 -31.91
N ARG A 302 -0.23 26.01 -32.59
CA ARG A 302 -0.33 26.02 -34.05
C ARG A 302 -0.50 27.44 -34.56
N LYS A 303 0.40 27.89 -35.45
CA LYS A 303 0.27 29.16 -36.18
C LYS A 303 -1.07 29.19 -36.93
N ALA A 304 -1.89 30.19 -36.62
CA ALA A 304 -3.13 30.45 -37.32
C ALA A 304 -2.81 30.86 -38.79
N LYS A 305 -3.42 30.17 -39.74
CA LYS A 305 -3.42 30.58 -41.17
C LYS A 305 -4.40 31.74 -41.30
N ALA A 306 -3.89 32.86 -41.82
CA ALA A 306 -4.69 34.01 -42.21
C ALA A 306 -5.64 33.61 -43.37
N GLY A 307 -6.95 33.78 -43.16
CA GLY A 307 -7.97 33.67 -44.18
C GLY A 307 -8.21 35.00 -44.88
N PRO A 308 -8.70 35.04 -46.12
CA PRO A 308 -8.76 36.26 -46.93
C PRO A 308 -9.85 37.25 -46.50
N ALA A 309 -9.49 38.54 -46.59
CA ALA A 309 -10.32 39.67 -46.27
C ALA A 309 -11.61 39.71 -47.14
N ARG A 310 -12.78 39.72 -46.52
CA ARG A 310 -14.05 40.04 -47.20
C ARG A 310 -14.24 41.54 -47.25
N LYS A 311 -14.27 42.08 -48.47
CA LYS A 311 -14.67 43.46 -48.79
C LYS A 311 -16.17 43.66 -48.43
N ILE A 312 -16.44 44.59 -47.50
CA ILE A 312 -17.81 45.05 -47.23
C ILE A 312 -18.05 46.24 -48.14
N ALA A 313 -19.00 46.10 -49.08
CA ALA A 313 -19.47 47.18 -49.93
C ALA A 313 -20.39 48.13 -49.13
N ALA A 314 -20.07 49.39 -49.14
CA ALA A 314 -20.89 50.45 -48.59
C ALA A 314 -22.12 50.71 -49.47
N LYS A 315 -23.31 50.53 -48.93
CA LYS A 315 -24.56 50.91 -49.56
C LYS A 315 -24.97 52.28 -49.07
N ARG A 316 -24.86 53.29 -49.95
CA ARG A 316 -25.39 54.65 -49.77
C ARG A 316 -26.92 54.52 -49.72
N VAL A 317 -27.54 55.12 -48.74
CA VAL A 317 -28.95 55.46 -48.72
C VAL A 317 -29.06 56.95 -49.09
N ARG A 318 -29.81 57.25 -50.13
CA ARG A 318 -30.34 58.57 -50.48
C ARG A 318 -31.80 58.61 -50.04
N ASP A 319 -32.12 59.78 -49.55
CA ASP A 319 -33.44 60.36 -49.25
C ASP A 319 -34.11 59.92 -47.96
#